data_6be38cb2baa3076189237f4ecac17a01
#
_entry.id   6be38cb2baa3076189237f4ecac17a01
#
_cell.length_a   1.000
_cell.length_b   1.000
_cell.length_c   1.000
_cell.angle_alpha   90.00
_cell.angle_beta   90.00
_cell.angle_gamma   90.00
#
_symmetry.space_group_name_H-M   'P 1'
#
loop_
_entity.id
_entity.type
_entity.pdbx_description
1 polymer ?
#
loop_
_entity_poly.entity_id
_entity_poly.type
_entity_poly.pdbx_seq_one_letter_code
_entity_poly.pdbx_strand_id
1 'polypeptide(L)'
;MHFDDYGGGIGSFVWYWYERLGGFTKAKLPNPLANEIAKSDDPDMSQVAWMHNWGGTAVTGEVSQGIPGRLGEMYQAAVQLTDRPLKVSVGAGPPNLTFHVDYGVPGSRYKDARTLAEDLVPIFNADLKDLVARGAKYIQIEDLGAWRLDFEPNSEWVIDVLNAWVDGVDAKLAWHCCLGTGYGNTFRSVEDALPRVLERWMAVNVEQFALDFTLRDMQDVKALEVVPSDREVQVGVIDVRTLYIESDDEIVERIHKVLEHISPEQVYLSTDCGLKALPRFCAFEKLKALSRAAERVRAEIGSSSTGSLAQAA
;
A
#
# COMPACT_ATOMS: atom_id res chain seq x y z
N MET A 1 -3.83 -0.13 -12.17
CA MET A 1 -5.29 -0.09 -11.99
C MET A 1 -5.55 -0.19 -10.51
N HIS A 2 -6.10 0.85 -9.91
CA HIS A 2 -6.45 0.88 -8.50
C HIS A 2 -7.90 0.45 -8.33
N PHE A 3 -8.18 -0.53 -7.49
CA PHE A 3 -9.54 -1.03 -7.22
C PHE A 3 -10.38 -0.10 -6.33
N ASP A 4 -9.85 1.05 -5.95
CA ASP A 4 -10.58 2.07 -5.22
C ASP A 4 -11.80 2.64 -5.95
N ASP A 5 -11.96 2.31 -7.23
CA ASP A 5 -12.99 2.89 -8.09
C ASP A 5 -14.38 2.26 -7.96
N TYR A 6 -14.59 1.37 -7.00
CA TYR A 6 -15.92 0.84 -6.71
C TYR A 6 -16.83 1.88 -6.01
N GLY A 7 -16.91 3.06 -6.58
CA GLY A 7 -18.10 3.93 -6.41
C GLY A 7 -18.27 4.65 -5.11
N GLY A 8 -17.25 4.85 -4.30
CA GLY A 8 -17.52 5.69 -3.17
C GLY A 8 -16.56 5.65 -2.00
N GLY A 9 -15.62 6.52 -1.97
CA GLY A 9 -14.87 6.85 -0.77
C GLY A 9 -13.82 5.81 -0.35
N ILE A 10 -12.95 6.23 0.53
CA ILE A 10 -11.81 5.47 1.08
C ILE A 10 -12.24 4.15 1.74
N GLY A 11 -13.48 4.05 2.22
CA GLY A 11 -14.02 2.81 2.77
C GLY A 11 -14.29 1.69 1.77
N SER A 12 -14.28 1.96 0.46
CA SER A 12 -14.67 0.97 -0.56
C SER A 12 -13.70 -0.20 -0.63
N PHE A 13 -12.42 0.01 -0.37
CA PHE A 13 -11.42 -1.03 -0.52
C PHE A 13 -11.44 -2.06 0.64
N VAL A 14 -11.87 -1.68 1.83
CA VAL A 14 -12.14 -2.59 2.96
C VAL A 14 -13.51 -3.26 2.79
N TRP A 15 -14.55 -2.47 2.45
CA TRP A 15 -15.91 -2.97 2.28
C TRP A 15 -16.08 -3.89 1.09
N TYR A 16 -15.28 -3.74 0.04
CA TYR A 16 -15.19 -4.70 -1.05
C TYR A 16 -15.07 -6.14 -0.53
N TRP A 17 -14.27 -6.36 0.51
CA TRP A 17 -14.08 -7.68 1.11
C TRP A 17 -15.24 -8.06 2.02
N TYR A 18 -15.63 -7.21 2.97
CA TYR A 18 -16.68 -7.56 3.94
C TYR A 18 -18.04 -7.84 3.30
N GLU A 19 -18.39 -7.16 2.21
CA GLU A 19 -19.62 -7.43 1.47
C GLU A 19 -19.62 -8.80 0.78
N ARG A 20 -18.44 -9.30 0.45
CA ARG A 20 -18.25 -10.54 -0.31
C ARG A 20 -17.99 -11.74 0.58
N LEU A 21 -17.22 -11.58 1.64
CA LEU A 21 -16.84 -12.64 2.56
C LEU A 21 -18.05 -13.12 3.38
N GLY A 22 -18.16 -14.43 3.54
CA GLY A 22 -19.05 -15.02 4.54
C GLY A 22 -18.48 -14.87 5.95
N GLY A 23 -19.33 -14.99 6.95
CA GLY A 23 -18.93 -14.90 8.35
C GLY A 23 -18.91 -13.47 8.93
N PHE A 24 -19.00 -12.44 8.10
CA PHE A 24 -19.06 -11.05 8.54
C PHE A 24 -20.48 -10.49 8.53
N THR A 25 -20.77 -9.57 9.47
CA THR A 25 -22.00 -8.77 9.38
C THR A 25 -21.97 -7.85 8.18
N LYS A 26 -23.10 -7.70 7.51
CA LYS A 26 -23.22 -6.78 6.35
C LYS A 26 -23.63 -5.37 6.78
N ALA A 27 -23.93 -5.15 8.05
CA ALA A 27 -24.19 -3.83 8.58
C ALA A 27 -22.87 -3.11 8.86
N LYS A 28 -22.77 -1.86 8.43
CA LYS A 28 -21.67 -0.99 8.84
C LYS A 28 -21.80 -0.67 10.33
N LEU A 29 -20.78 -1.04 11.08
CA LEU A 29 -20.65 -0.72 12.49
C LEU A 29 -19.71 0.48 12.66
N PRO A 30 -19.72 1.20 13.79
CA PRO A 30 -18.66 2.11 14.13
C PRO A 30 -17.31 1.39 14.04
N ASN A 31 -16.31 2.06 13.46
CA ASN A 31 -14.98 1.48 13.38
C ASN A 31 -14.36 1.37 14.79
N PRO A 32 -14.01 0.17 15.28
CA PRO A 32 -13.42 0.02 16.61
C PRO A 32 -12.15 0.85 16.80
N LEU A 33 -11.28 0.90 15.80
CA LEU A 33 -10.06 1.71 15.83
C LEU A 33 -10.38 3.21 15.92
N ALA A 34 -11.38 3.69 15.19
CA ALA A 34 -11.82 5.08 15.28
C ALA A 34 -12.35 5.43 16.67
N ASN A 35 -13.03 4.49 17.34
CA ASN A 35 -13.49 4.67 18.72
C ASN A 35 -12.34 4.76 19.72
N GLU A 36 -11.27 3.99 19.54
CA GLU A 36 -10.07 4.09 20.38
C GLU A 36 -9.33 5.41 20.15
N ILE A 37 -9.19 5.82 18.91
CA ILE A 37 -8.59 7.10 18.53
C ILE A 37 -9.39 8.28 19.10
N ALA A 38 -10.72 8.20 19.04
CA ALA A 38 -11.59 9.25 19.59
C ALA A 38 -11.50 9.40 21.13
N LYS A 39 -10.94 8.42 21.82
CA LYS A 39 -10.64 8.50 23.27
C LYS A 39 -9.29 9.16 23.55
N SER A 40 -8.48 9.43 22.54
CA SER A 40 -7.19 10.09 22.70
C SER A 40 -7.38 11.56 23.06
N ASP A 41 -6.64 12.02 24.05
CA ASP A 41 -6.56 13.45 24.41
C ASP A 41 -5.69 14.25 23.41
N ASP A 42 -5.13 13.58 22.40
CA ASP A 42 -4.33 14.23 21.37
C ASP A 42 -5.24 14.98 20.37
N PRO A 43 -5.16 16.32 20.31
CA PRO A 43 -6.00 17.11 19.40
C PRO A 43 -5.75 16.83 17.92
N ASP A 44 -4.59 16.30 17.55
CA ASP A 44 -4.26 15.93 16.19
C ASP A 44 -4.97 14.63 15.77
N MET A 45 -5.33 13.79 16.70
CA MET A 45 -6.09 12.57 16.47
C MET A 45 -7.54 12.85 16.05
N SER A 46 -8.09 14.02 16.35
CA SER A 46 -9.40 14.44 15.85
C SER A 46 -9.45 14.54 14.31
N GLN A 47 -8.30 14.73 13.68
CA GLN A 47 -8.17 14.75 12.22
C GLN A 47 -8.33 13.37 11.59
N VAL A 48 -8.27 12.29 12.36
CA VAL A 48 -8.52 10.93 11.89
C VAL A 48 -10.03 10.63 11.76
N ALA A 49 -10.88 11.65 11.87
CA ALA A 49 -12.33 11.52 11.68
C ALA A 49 -12.74 10.85 10.36
N TRP A 50 -11.91 10.92 9.32
CA TRP A 50 -12.14 10.20 8.08
C TRP A 50 -12.13 8.67 8.26
N MET A 51 -11.44 8.14 9.26
CA MET A 51 -11.47 6.72 9.59
C MET A 51 -12.86 6.26 10.06
N HIS A 52 -13.69 7.17 10.58
CA HIS A 52 -15.08 6.87 10.89
C HIS A 52 -15.88 6.48 9.63
N ASN A 53 -15.48 6.99 8.46
CA ASN A 53 -16.11 6.64 7.19
C ASN A 53 -15.73 5.24 6.68
N TRP A 54 -14.68 4.64 7.19
CA TRP A 54 -14.30 3.28 6.79
C TRP A 54 -15.29 2.25 7.31
N GLY A 55 -15.97 2.55 8.41
CA GLY A 55 -16.87 1.64 9.09
C GLY A 55 -16.14 0.42 9.61
N GLY A 56 -16.76 -0.24 10.55
CA GLY A 56 -16.33 -1.53 11.07
C GLY A 56 -17.30 -2.63 10.69
N THR A 57 -16.94 -3.86 11.00
CA THR A 57 -17.78 -5.05 10.90
C THR A 57 -17.60 -5.90 12.14
N ALA A 58 -18.45 -6.92 12.29
CA ALA A 58 -18.26 -7.96 13.31
C ALA A 58 -18.17 -9.32 12.63
N VAL A 59 -17.34 -10.18 13.17
CA VAL A 59 -17.26 -11.58 12.75
C VAL A 59 -18.26 -12.40 13.53
N THR A 60 -19.31 -12.84 12.84
CA THR A 60 -20.45 -13.55 13.42
C THR A 60 -20.44 -15.05 13.14
N GLY A 61 -19.57 -15.52 12.26
CA GLY A 61 -19.44 -16.91 11.86
C GLY A 61 -18.06 -17.25 11.31
N GLU A 62 -17.89 -18.46 10.82
CA GLU A 62 -16.67 -18.88 10.14
C GLU A 62 -16.50 -18.13 8.83
N VAL A 63 -15.28 -17.61 8.58
CA VAL A 63 -15.02 -16.88 7.34
C VAL A 63 -14.99 -17.83 6.14
N SER A 64 -15.53 -17.38 5.03
CA SER A 64 -15.58 -18.12 3.77
C SER A 64 -15.56 -17.16 2.59
N GLN A 65 -15.27 -17.68 1.39
CA GLN A 65 -15.22 -16.88 0.17
C GLN A 65 -16.54 -16.12 -0.11
N GLY A 66 -17.69 -16.71 0.22
CA GLY A 66 -18.97 -16.08 -0.05
C GLY A 66 -19.15 -15.76 -1.55
N ILE A 67 -19.22 -14.47 -1.91
CA ILE A 67 -19.35 -14.03 -3.31
C ILE A 67 -17.95 -13.96 -3.92
N PRO A 68 -17.68 -14.62 -5.10
CA PRO A 68 -16.40 -14.55 -5.75
C PRO A 68 -15.93 -13.13 -6.08
N GLY A 69 -14.63 -12.91 -5.99
CA GLY A 69 -14.01 -11.64 -6.39
C GLY A 69 -14.15 -11.36 -7.89
N ARG A 70 -14.10 -10.07 -8.25
CA ARG A 70 -14.14 -9.63 -9.65
C ARG A 70 -12.82 -9.08 -10.14
N LEU A 71 -11.75 -9.27 -9.37
CA LEU A 71 -10.42 -8.72 -9.67
C LEU A 71 -9.93 -9.21 -11.04
N GLY A 72 -10.06 -10.52 -11.29
CA GLY A 72 -9.65 -11.12 -12.56
C GLY A 72 -10.45 -10.64 -13.76
N GLU A 73 -11.78 -10.45 -13.63
CA GLU A 73 -12.63 -9.91 -14.69
C GLU A 73 -12.23 -8.46 -15.02
N MET A 74 -11.95 -7.65 -13.99
CA MET A 74 -11.53 -6.26 -14.16
C MET A 74 -10.15 -6.17 -14.81
N TYR A 75 -9.22 -7.05 -14.45
CA TYR A 75 -7.94 -7.16 -15.13
C TYR A 75 -8.12 -7.48 -16.62
N GLN A 76 -8.93 -8.49 -16.95
CA GLN A 76 -9.22 -8.85 -18.34
C GLN A 76 -9.85 -7.71 -19.14
N ALA A 77 -10.73 -6.91 -18.53
CA ALA A 77 -11.27 -5.71 -19.16
C ALA A 77 -10.20 -4.64 -19.38
N ALA A 78 -9.32 -4.44 -18.40
CA ALA A 78 -8.28 -3.42 -18.47
C ALA A 78 -7.23 -3.71 -19.55
N VAL A 79 -6.82 -4.97 -19.76
CA VAL A 79 -5.83 -5.32 -20.79
C VAL A 79 -6.34 -5.07 -22.22
N GLN A 80 -7.67 -4.96 -22.42
CA GLN A 80 -8.25 -4.60 -23.72
C GLN A 80 -8.12 -3.10 -24.02
N LEU A 81 -7.75 -2.27 -23.03
CA LEU A 81 -7.72 -0.82 -23.15
C LEU A 81 -6.32 -0.26 -23.35
N THR A 82 -5.27 -1.09 -23.30
CA THR A 82 -3.89 -0.63 -23.39
C THR A 82 -2.94 -1.75 -23.83
N ASP A 83 -1.91 -1.37 -24.61
CA ASP A 83 -0.77 -2.23 -24.96
C ASP A 83 0.37 -2.12 -23.92
N ARG A 84 0.21 -1.29 -22.89
CA ARG A 84 1.22 -1.14 -21.84
C ARG A 84 1.10 -2.25 -20.80
N PRO A 85 2.23 -2.67 -20.20
CA PRO A 85 2.20 -3.58 -19.07
C PRO A 85 1.32 -3.00 -17.94
N LEU A 86 0.46 -3.83 -17.36
CA LEU A 86 -0.41 -3.44 -16.26
C LEU A 86 0.10 -4.01 -14.93
N LYS A 87 0.23 -3.14 -13.95
CA LYS A 87 0.33 -3.51 -12.54
C LYS A 87 -1.06 -3.51 -11.94
N VAL A 88 -1.44 -4.60 -11.30
CA VAL A 88 -2.72 -4.75 -10.58
C VAL A 88 -2.49 -4.49 -9.11
N SER A 89 -3.22 -3.54 -8.53
CA SER A 89 -3.21 -3.31 -7.08
C SER A 89 -4.37 -4.04 -6.42
N VAL A 90 -4.07 -4.82 -5.38
CA VAL A 90 -5.03 -5.60 -4.60
C VAL A 90 -4.98 -5.13 -3.16
N GLY A 91 -5.98 -4.35 -2.77
CA GLY A 91 -5.98 -3.66 -1.49
C GLY A 91 -6.75 -4.36 -0.39
N ALA A 92 -6.42 -3.94 0.83
CA ALA A 92 -6.83 -4.40 2.13
C ALA A 92 -6.56 -5.90 2.35
N GLY A 93 -5.29 -6.25 2.53
CA GLY A 93 -4.88 -7.62 2.84
C GLY A 93 -5.44 -8.18 4.16
N PRO A 94 -5.22 -9.47 4.42
CA PRO A 94 -5.75 -10.13 5.61
C PRO A 94 -5.40 -9.43 6.93
N PRO A 95 -4.14 -9.02 7.21
CA PRO A 95 -3.82 -8.30 8.43
C PRO A 95 -4.52 -6.94 8.54
N ASN A 96 -4.65 -6.21 7.44
CA ASN A 96 -5.31 -4.90 7.44
C ASN A 96 -6.80 -5.00 7.75
N LEU A 97 -7.50 -5.98 7.20
CA LEU A 97 -8.93 -6.15 7.46
C LEU A 97 -9.22 -6.31 8.97
N THR A 98 -8.30 -6.92 9.71
CA THR A 98 -8.49 -7.16 11.13
C THR A 98 -8.55 -5.90 12.01
N PHE A 99 -8.11 -4.74 11.51
CA PHE A 99 -8.22 -3.47 12.22
C PHE A 99 -9.66 -2.95 12.35
N HIS A 100 -10.55 -3.41 11.48
CA HIS A 100 -11.91 -2.89 11.38
C HIS A 100 -12.97 -3.86 11.94
N VAL A 101 -12.53 -4.88 12.69
CA VAL A 101 -13.39 -5.96 13.19
C VAL A 101 -13.63 -5.83 14.67
N ASP A 102 -14.91 -5.90 15.06
CA ASP A 102 -15.31 -6.10 16.46
C ASP A 102 -15.24 -7.59 16.80
N TYR A 103 -14.36 -7.94 17.74
CA TYR A 103 -14.15 -9.28 18.27
C TYR A 103 -15.03 -9.58 19.49
N GLY A 104 -15.81 -8.61 19.97
CA GLY A 104 -16.68 -8.74 21.16
C GLY A 104 -17.94 -9.59 20.96
N VAL A 105 -18.15 -10.17 19.79
CA VAL A 105 -19.35 -10.94 19.46
C VAL A 105 -19.39 -12.23 20.28
N PRO A 106 -20.46 -12.44 21.12
CA PRO A 106 -20.61 -13.67 21.85
C PRO A 106 -20.72 -14.89 20.92
N GLY A 107 -19.97 -15.95 21.24
CA GLY A 107 -19.98 -17.19 20.45
C GLY A 107 -19.12 -17.17 19.19
N SER A 108 -18.54 -16.02 18.79
CA SER A 108 -17.57 -15.98 17.69
C SER A 108 -16.34 -16.81 18.03
N ARG A 109 -15.86 -17.57 17.06
CA ARG A 109 -14.59 -18.31 17.16
C ARG A 109 -13.39 -17.37 17.15
N TYR A 110 -13.49 -16.22 16.50
CA TYR A 110 -12.41 -15.23 16.38
C TYR A 110 -12.40 -14.31 17.59
N LYS A 111 -11.31 -14.36 18.36
CA LYS A 111 -11.10 -13.54 19.54
C LYS A 111 -9.96 -12.54 19.39
N ASP A 112 -9.21 -12.66 18.31
CA ASP A 112 -8.04 -11.86 18.02
C ASP A 112 -7.83 -11.70 16.51
N ALA A 113 -6.97 -10.73 16.17
CA ALA A 113 -6.64 -10.37 14.80
C ALA A 113 -5.90 -11.49 14.07
N ARG A 114 -4.98 -12.17 14.75
CA ARG A 114 -4.14 -13.20 14.15
C ARG A 114 -4.95 -14.37 13.63
N THR A 115 -5.79 -14.97 14.48
CA THR A 115 -6.63 -16.11 14.09
C THR A 115 -7.53 -15.79 12.90
N LEU A 116 -8.08 -14.57 12.87
CA LEU A 116 -8.89 -14.12 11.74
C LEU A 116 -8.06 -13.93 10.47
N ALA A 117 -6.90 -13.30 10.57
CA ALA A 117 -6.02 -13.07 9.43
C ALA A 117 -5.56 -14.39 8.81
N GLU A 118 -5.16 -15.36 9.62
CA GLU A 118 -4.74 -16.69 9.18
C GLU A 118 -5.85 -17.41 8.39
N ASP A 119 -7.09 -17.36 8.85
CA ASP A 119 -8.23 -17.96 8.16
C ASP A 119 -8.64 -17.22 6.87
N LEU A 120 -8.30 -15.95 6.73
CA LEU A 120 -8.51 -15.19 5.48
C LEU A 120 -7.48 -15.52 4.38
N VAL A 121 -6.27 -15.94 4.74
CA VAL A 121 -5.17 -16.20 3.80
C VAL A 121 -5.57 -17.08 2.60
N PRO A 122 -6.21 -18.25 2.79
CA PRO A 122 -6.54 -19.12 1.65
C PRO A 122 -7.44 -18.44 0.61
N ILE A 123 -8.36 -17.60 1.08
CA ILE A 123 -9.30 -16.88 0.21
C ILE A 123 -8.55 -15.83 -0.62
N PHE A 124 -7.71 -15.05 0.04
CA PHE A 124 -6.95 -13.97 -0.59
C PHE A 124 -5.85 -14.49 -1.53
N ASN A 125 -5.20 -15.58 -1.16
CA ASN A 125 -4.22 -16.25 -2.02
C ASN A 125 -4.88 -16.80 -3.30
N ALA A 126 -6.09 -17.36 -3.18
CA ALA A 126 -6.84 -17.84 -4.34
C ALA A 126 -7.17 -16.71 -5.33
N ASP A 127 -7.51 -15.51 -4.85
CA ASP A 127 -7.77 -14.36 -5.71
C ASP A 127 -6.50 -13.88 -6.46
N LEU A 128 -5.32 -13.92 -5.81
CA LEU A 128 -4.04 -13.63 -6.49
C LEU A 128 -3.73 -14.67 -7.56
N LYS A 129 -3.95 -15.96 -7.27
CA LYS A 129 -3.75 -17.05 -8.23
C LYS A 129 -4.73 -16.98 -9.41
N ASP A 130 -5.97 -16.54 -9.20
CA ASP A 130 -6.91 -16.26 -10.30
C ASP A 130 -6.43 -15.13 -11.21
N LEU A 131 -5.87 -14.04 -10.63
CA LEU A 131 -5.26 -12.97 -11.41
C LEU A 131 -4.12 -13.49 -12.30
N VAL A 132 -3.23 -14.32 -11.74
CA VAL A 132 -2.12 -14.93 -12.49
C VAL A 132 -2.64 -15.85 -13.60
N ALA A 133 -3.64 -16.69 -13.30
CA ALA A 133 -4.28 -17.58 -14.28
C ALA A 133 -4.92 -16.80 -15.45
N ARG A 134 -5.34 -15.54 -15.20
CA ARG A 134 -5.86 -14.63 -16.23
C ARG A 134 -4.78 -13.79 -16.92
N GLY A 135 -3.51 -14.00 -16.59
CA GLY A 135 -2.36 -13.40 -17.27
C GLY A 135 -1.73 -12.21 -16.56
N ALA A 136 -2.12 -11.88 -15.34
CA ALA A 136 -1.45 -10.84 -14.57
C ALA A 136 0.00 -11.24 -14.26
N LYS A 137 0.95 -10.35 -14.58
CA LYS A 137 2.40 -10.58 -14.41
C LYS A 137 3.03 -9.66 -13.37
N TYR A 138 2.30 -8.65 -12.90
CA TYR A 138 2.76 -7.70 -11.91
C TYR A 138 1.60 -7.33 -10.98
N ILE A 139 1.70 -7.74 -9.73
CA ILE A 139 0.65 -7.56 -8.72
C ILE A 139 1.25 -6.81 -7.54
N GLN A 140 0.60 -5.73 -7.13
CA GLN A 140 0.90 -5.03 -5.89
C GLN A 140 -0.16 -5.39 -4.86
N ILE A 141 0.25 -6.03 -3.77
CA ILE A 141 -0.60 -6.20 -2.61
C ILE A 141 -0.51 -4.95 -1.73
N GLU A 142 -1.61 -4.60 -1.06
CA GLU A 142 -1.68 -3.45 -0.17
C GLU A 142 -2.16 -3.90 1.21
N ASP A 143 -1.35 -3.67 2.22
CA ASP A 143 -1.69 -4.03 3.59
C ASP A 143 -1.07 -3.08 4.61
N LEU A 144 -1.92 -2.42 5.38
CA LEU A 144 -1.52 -1.54 6.48
C LEU A 144 -1.30 -2.30 7.79
N GLY A 145 -1.65 -3.59 7.84
CA GLY A 145 -1.54 -4.40 9.05
C GLY A 145 -0.12 -4.54 9.56
N ALA A 146 0.88 -4.38 8.68
CA ALA A 146 2.28 -4.46 9.05
C ALA A 146 2.74 -3.29 9.94
N TRP A 147 1.99 -2.19 10.05
CA TRP A 147 2.25 -1.17 11.05
C TRP A 147 2.11 -1.68 12.49
N ARG A 148 1.42 -2.81 12.71
CA ARG A 148 1.37 -3.48 14.03
C ARG A 148 2.77 -3.76 14.57
N LEU A 149 3.75 -4.01 13.71
CA LEU A 149 5.14 -4.21 14.12
C LEU A 149 5.75 -3.01 14.86
N ASP A 150 5.22 -1.82 14.66
CA ASP A 150 5.67 -0.61 15.36
C ASP A 150 5.04 -0.46 16.76
N PHE A 151 3.76 -0.79 16.90
CA PHE A 151 3.00 -0.44 18.12
C PHE A 151 2.39 -1.65 18.87
N GLU A 152 2.35 -2.85 18.26
CA GLU A 152 1.71 -4.02 18.88
C GLU A 152 2.77 -5.08 19.24
N PRO A 153 2.93 -5.44 20.53
CA PRO A 153 3.84 -6.52 20.91
C PRO A 153 3.47 -7.86 20.29
N ASN A 154 4.46 -8.67 19.95
CA ASN A 154 4.29 -10.03 19.37
C ASN A 154 3.47 -10.05 18.08
N SER A 155 3.69 -9.04 17.24
CA SER A 155 2.97 -8.88 15.96
C SER A 155 3.72 -9.46 14.75
N GLU A 156 4.81 -10.20 14.94
CA GLU A 156 5.59 -10.85 13.89
C GLU A 156 4.76 -11.79 13.01
N TRP A 157 3.64 -12.32 13.53
CA TRP A 157 2.68 -13.10 12.78
C TRP A 157 2.16 -12.38 11.51
N VAL A 158 2.23 -11.05 11.47
CA VAL A 158 1.83 -10.27 10.29
C VAL A 158 2.70 -10.60 9.09
N ILE A 159 4.02 -10.77 9.30
CA ILE A 159 4.95 -11.17 8.23
C ILE A 159 4.62 -12.59 7.75
N ASP A 160 4.35 -13.52 8.66
CA ASP A 160 3.97 -14.89 8.32
C ASP A 160 2.68 -14.91 7.46
N VAL A 161 1.68 -14.12 7.84
CA VAL A 161 0.41 -14.01 7.10
C VAL A 161 0.62 -13.38 5.73
N LEU A 162 1.43 -12.31 5.61
CA LEU A 162 1.75 -11.69 4.32
C LEU A 162 2.46 -12.69 3.40
N ASN A 163 3.43 -13.44 3.92
CA ASN A 163 4.15 -14.46 3.17
C ASN A 163 3.24 -15.59 2.73
N ALA A 164 2.34 -16.05 3.60
CA ALA A 164 1.34 -17.06 3.24
C ALA A 164 0.32 -16.54 2.21
N TRP A 165 -0.01 -15.25 2.23
CA TRP A 165 -0.89 -14.64 1.24
C TRP A 165 -0.30 -14.70 -0.17
N VAL A 166 1.01 -14.49 -0.31
CA VAL A 166 1.70 -14.48 -1.62
C VAL A 166 2.28 -15.84 -2.02
N ASP A 167 2.17 -16.85 -1.18
CA ASP A 167 2.77 -18.16 -1.44
C ASP A 167 2.27 -18.81 -2.72
N GLY A 168 3.21 -19.23 -3.59
CA GLY A 168 2.91 -19.88 -4.87
C GLY A 168 2.24 -18.98 -5.90
N VAL A 169 2.34 -17.64 -5.78
CA VAL A 169 1.86 -16.67 -6.77
C VAL A 169 2.97 -16.39 -7.79
N ASP A 170 2.81 -16.87 -9.04
CA ASP A 170 3.80 -16.74 -10.13
C ASP A 170 3.65 -15.40 -10.86
N ALA A 171 4.00 -14.29 -10.19
CA ALA A 171 4.03 -12.95 -10.75
C ALA A 171 5.09 -12.11 -10.03
N LYS A 172 5.56 -11.04 -10.66
CA LYS A 172 6.31 -10.01 -9.92
C LYS A 172 5.41 -9.40 -8.85
N LEU A 173 5.84 -9.49 -7.60
CA LEU A 173 5.08 -9.02 -6.47
C LEU A 173 5.65 -7.71 -5.93
N ALA A 174 4.78 -6.74 -5.72
CA ALA A 174 5.07 -5.54 -4.94
C ALA A 174 4.18 -5.51 -3.71
N TRP A 175 4.66 -4.91 -2.63
CA TRP A 175 3.86 -4.66 -1.46
C TRP A 175 3.88 -3.18 -1.08
N HIS A 176 2.69 -2.61 -0.92
CA HIS A 176 2.51 -1.25 -0.43
C HIS A 176 1.97 -1.25 1.00
N CYS A 177 2.70 -0.60 1.89
CA CYS A 177 2.27 -0.29 3.25
C CYS A 177 2.19 1.23 3.42
N CYS A 178 0.98 1.75 3.30
CA CYS A 178 0.66 3.17 3.19
C CYS A 178 0.82 3.93 4.51
N LEU A 179 1.22 5.19 4.42
CA LEU A 179 1.14 6.17 5.52
C LEU A 179 -0.19 6.97 5.53
N GLY A 180 -1.09 6.68 4.59
CA GLY A 180 -2.40 7.31 4.47
C GLY A 180 -2.50 8.33 3.34
N THR A 181 -3.70 8.43 2.75
CA THR A 181 -4.01 9.30 1.60
C THR A 181 -5.00 10.40 1.92
N GLY A 182 -5.41 10.54 3.17
CA GLY A 182 -6.42 11.52 3.55
C GLY A 182 -6.03 12.92 3.15
N TYR A 183 -6.85 13.60 2.33
CA TYR A 183 -6.65 14.99 1.95
C TYR A 183 -6.47 15.88 3.20
N GLY A 184 -5.30 16.53 3.30
CA GLY A 184 -4.94 17.33 4.45
C GLY A 184 -4.68 16.54 5.74
N ASN A 185 -4.78 15.22 5.73
CA ASN A 185 -4.58 14.37 6.90
C ASN A 185 -3.28 13.57 6.79
N THR A 186 -2.49 13.68 7.83
CA THR A 186 -1.29 12.90 8.05
C THR A 186 -1.46 12.12 9.33
N PHE A 187 -1.03 10.88 9.35
CA PHE A 187 -0.79 10.18 10.61
C PHE A 187 0.46 10.76 11.26
N ARG A 188 0.33 11.80 12.08
CA ARG A 188 1.48 12.41 12.77
C ARG A 188 2.18 11.45 13.72
N SER A 189 1.45 10.47 14.24
CA SER A 189 1.98 9.42 15.10
C SER A 189 2.97 8.48 14.41
N VAL A 190 3.19 8.59 13.09
CA VAL A 190 4.16 7.79 12.34
C VAL A 190 5.55 8.45 12.23
N GLU A 191 5.84 9.47 13.05
CA GLU A 191 7.20 10.03 13.12
C GLU A 191 8.22 8.93 13.37
N ASP A 192 9.21 8.84 12.48
CA ASP A 192 10.27 7.81 12.48
C ASP A 192 9.77 6.34 12.48
N ALA A 193 8.48 6.09 12.18
CA ALA A 193 7.92 4.75 12.20
C ALA A 193 8.57 3.87 11.11
N LEU A 194 8.70 4.39 9.88
CA LEU A 194 9.29 3.64 8.77
C LEU A 194 10.73 3.17 9.08
N PRO A 195 11.66 4.00 9.56
CA PRO A 195 12.97 3.53 9.98
C PRO A 195 12.96 2.42 11.03
N ARG A 196 11.97 2.40 11.94
CA ARG A 196 11.87 1.38 12.99
C ARG A 196 11.41 0.01 12.49
N VAL A 197 10.65 -0.03 11.40
CA VAL A 197 10.00 -1.27 10.93
C VAL A 197 10.57 -1.80 9.63
N LEU A 198 11.21 -0.97 8.81
CA LEU A 198 11.57 -1.32 7.43
C LEU A 198 12.48 -2.55 7.36
N GLU A 199 13.45 -2.68 8.24
CA GLU A 199 14.32 -3.87 8.29
C GLU A 199 13.50 -5.16 8.49
N ARG A 200 12.50 -5.13 9.38
CA ARG A 200 11.60 -6.28 9.59
C ARG A 200 10.71 -6.55 8.38
N TRP A 201 10.29 -5.49 7.67
CA TRP A 201 9.49 -5.64 6.46
C TRP A 201 10.23 -6.33 5.33
N MET A 202 11.57 -6.26 5.30
CA MET A 202 12.37 -6.98 4.29
C MET A 202 12.20 -8.50 4.36
N ALA A 203 11.62 -9.05 5.43
CA ALA A 203 11.26 -10.46 5.53
C ALA A 203 9.98 -10.85 4.77
N VAL A 204 9.26 -9.89 4.17
CA VAL A 204 8.13 -10.18 3.30
C VAL A 204 8.63 -10.64 1.93
N ASN A 205 8.06 -11.74 1.43
CA ASN A 205 8.46 -12.40 0.18
C ASN A 205 7.88 -11.69 -1.06
N VAL A 206 8.36 -10.49 -1.32
CA VAL A 206 8.02 -9.70 -2.52
C VAL A 206 9.29 -9.16 -3.16
N GLU A 207 9.28 -8.92 -4.46
CA GLU A 207 10.43 -8.36 -5.17
C GLU A 207 10.55 -6.85 -4.98
N GLN A 208 9.43 -6.16 -4.72
CA GLN A 208 9.39 -4.70 -4.66
C GLN A 208 8.60 -4.18 -3.46
N PHE A 209 9.10 -3.13 -2.82
CA PHE A 209 8.42 -2.41 -1.75
C PHE A 209 7.98 -1.04 -2.26
N ALA A 210 6.69 -0.69 -2.10
CA ALA A 210 6.16 0.63 -2.46
C ALA A 210 5.96 1.45 -1.18
N LEU A 211 6.74 2.51 -1.02
CA LEU A 211 6.90 3.23 0.24
C LEU A 211 6.66 4.74 0.05
N ASP A 212 6.03 5.34 1.06
CA ASP A 212 5.72 6.76 1.12
C ASP A 212 6.87 7.54 1.78
N PHE A 213 7.30 8.66 1.18
CA PHE A 213 8.36 9.51 1.75
C PHE A 213 8.01 10.99 1.80
N THR A 214 7.11 11.48 0.92
CA THR A 214 6.82 12.91 0.85
C THR A 214 6.05 13.42 2.06
N LEU A 215 5.30 12.54 2.74
CA LEU A 215 4.59 12.89 3.97
C LEU A 215 5.52 13.50 5.03
N ARG A 216 6.74 13.02 5.09
CA ARG A 216 7.77 13.47 6.04
C ARG A 216 8.89 14.27 5.35
N ASP A 217 8.57 14.89 4.22
CA ASP A 217 9.50 15.72 3.46
C ASP A 217 10.84 15.00 3.16
N MET A 218 10.75 13.73 2.77
CA MET A 218 11.90 12.87 2.45
C MET A 218 12.88 12.63 3.63
N GLN A 219 12.50 12.89 4.87
CA GLN A 219 13.40 12.73 6.03
C GLN A 219 13.78 11.27 6.28
N ASP A 220 12.92 10.32 5.89
CA ASP A 220 13.11 8.90 6.16
C ASP A 220 13.86 8.14 5.05
N VAL A 221 14.33 8.82 3.99
CA VAL A 221 14.99 8.15 2.85
C VAL A 221 16.23 7.37 3.23
N LYS A 222 16.93 7.76 4.29
CA LYS A 222 18.07 7.02 4.81
C LYS A 222 17.70 5.59 5.25
N ALA A 223 16.44 5.33 5.59
CA ALA A 223 15.98 3.99 5.92
C ALA A 223 16.13 3.01 4.73
N LEU A 224 16.25 3.51 3.50
CA LEU A 224 16.47 2.69 2.30
C LEU A 224 17.81 1.93 2.32
N GLU A 225 18.76 2.33 3.14
CA GLU A 225 20.06 1.63 3.29
C GLU A 225 19.91 0.18 3.79
N VAL A 226 18.78 -0.18 4.42
CA VAL A 226 18.52 -1.56 4.86
C VAL A 226 17.96 -2.46 3.73
N VAL A 227 17.61 -1.89 2.58
CA VAL A 227 17.01 -2.63 1.47
C VAL A 227 18.08 -3.51 0.79
N PRO A 228 17.89 -4.83 0.73
CA PRO A 228 18.83 -5.72 0.04
C PRO A 228 18.96 -5.38 -1.45
N SER A 229 20.15 -5.63 -2.03
CA SER A 229 20.45 -5.29 -3.42
C SER A 229 19.64 -6.10 -4.46
N ASP A 230 19.01 -7.18 -4.04
CA ASP A 230 18.12 -8.02 -4.86
C ASP A 230 16.65 -7.61 -4.76
N ARG A 231 16.35 -6.53 -4.03
CA ARG A 231 15.00 -5.98 -3.88
C ARG A 231 14.89 -4.61 -4.57
N GLU A 232 13.70 -4.30 -5.04
CA GLU A 232 13.37 -3.02 -5.63
C GLU A 232 12.54 -2.16 -4.67
N VAL A 233 12.63 -0.86 -4.83
CA VAL A 233 11.78 0.08 -4.10
C VAL A 233 11.05 1.01 -5.06
N GLN A 234 9.74 1.05 -4.94
CA GLN A 234 8.91 2.07 -5.54
C GLN A 234 8.81 3.23 -4.53
N VAL A 235 9.50 4.32 -4.83
CA VAL A 235 9.66 5.47 -3.93
C VAL A 235 8.64 6.53 -4.24
N GLY A 236 7.82 6.90 -3.28
CA GLY A 236 6.91 8.05 -3.37
C GLY A 236 7.69 9.37 -3.34
N VAL A 237 7.64 10.11 -4.45
CA VAL A 237 8.26 11.44 -4.59
C VAL A 237 7.23 12.53 -4.90
N ILE A 238 5.95 12.16 -4.97
CA ILE A 238 4.80 13.04 -5.19
C ILE A 238 3.84 12.92 -4.01
N ASP A 239 3.53 14.05 -3.38
CA ASP A 239 2.54 14.08 -2.31
C ASP A 239 1.11 14.01 -2.84
N VAL A 240 0.35 13.05 -2.36
CA VAL A 240 -1.06 12.80 -2.77
C VAL A 240 -2.08 13.48 -1.85
N ARG A 241 -1.63 14.19 -0.82
CA ARG A 241 -2.49 14.79 0.23
C ARG A 241 -2.74 16.28 0.01
N THR A 242 -2.12 16.87 -1.02
CA THR A 242 -2.21 18.29 -1.35
C THR A 242 -2.56 18.53 -2.80
N LEU A 243 -3.24 19.66 -3.07
CA LEU A 243 -3.52 20.15 -4.44
C LEU A 243 -2.30 20.82 -5.08
N TYR A 244 -1.24 21.09 -4.32
CA TYR A 244 0.00 21.63 -4.86
C TYR A 244 0.58 20.66 -5.88
N ILE A 245 0.94 21.18 -7.05
CA ILE A 245 1.59 20.41 -8.11
C ILE A 245 3.07 20.73 -8.02
N GLU A 246 3.86 19.76 -7.66
CA GLU A 246 5.30 19.88 -7.52
C GLU A 246 5.95 20.26 -8.84
N SER A 247 6.92 21.15 -8.81
CA SER A 247 7.76 21.45 -9.96
C SER A 247 8.68 20.29 -10.31
N ASP A 248 9.14 20.25 -11.55
CA ASP A 248 10.10 19.24 -12.01
C ASP A 248 11.40 19.31 -11.17
N ASP A 249 11.83 20.50 -10.76
CA ASP A 249 13.04 20.69 -9.95
C ASP A 249 12.89 20.13 -8.53
N GLU A 250 11.74 20.35 -7.87
CA GLU A 250 11.45 19.76 -6.55
C GLU A 250 11.46 18.24 -6.59
N ILE A 251 10.88 17.66 -7.66
CA ILE A 251 10.86 16.20 -7.81
C ILE A 251 12.26 15.66 -8.07
N VAL A 252 13.06 16.32 -8.92
CA VAL A 252 14.45 15.94 -9.19
C VAL A 252 15.28 15.99 -7.91
N GLU A 253 15.12 17.03 -7.07
CA GLU A 253 15.80 17.12 -5.77
C GLU A 253 15.43 15.94 -4.86
N ARG A 254 14.14 15.57 -4.79
CA ARG A 254 13.70 14.41 -4.03
C ARG A 254 14.30 13.11 -4.54
N ILE A 255 14.37 12.93 -5.87
CA ILE A 255 14.98 11.75 -6.48
C ILE A 255 16.47 11.68 -6.13
N HIS A 256 17.20 12.79 -6.21
CA HIS A 256 18.62 12.82 -5.85
C HIS A 256 18.82 12.43 -4.38
N LYS A 257 18.02 12.94 -3.44
CA LYS A 257 18.06 12.52 -2.03
C LYS A 257 17.88 11.00 -1.86
N VAL A 258 17.00 10.39 -2.65
CA VAL A 258 16.80 8.93 -2.65
C VAL A 258 18.06 8.20 -3.13
N LEU A 259 18.64 8.68 -4.23
CA LEU A 259 19.81 8.05 -4.86
C LEU A 259 21.11 8.19 -4.04
N GLU A 260 21.12 8.99 -2.97
CA GLU A 260 22.21 9.01 -1.99
C GLU A 260 22.24 7.73 -1.12
N HIS A 261 21.12 6.98 -1.03
CA HIS A 261 20.95 5.88 -0.08
C HIS A 261 20.66 4.52 -0.73
N ILE A 262 20.31 4.50 -2.02
CA ILE A 262 19.97 3.26 -2.74
C ILE A 262 20.38 3.38 -4.22
N SER A 263 20.76 2.24 -4.80
CA SER A 263 21.18 2.18 -6.22
C SER A 263 20.03 2.53 -7.17
N PRO A 264 20.29 3.31 -8.24
CA PRO A 264 19.25 3.67 -9.21
C PRO A 264 18.60 2.47 -9.90
N GLU A 265 19.30 1.33 -10.00
CA GLU A 265 18.78 0.10 -10.58
C GLU A 265 17.66 -0.53 -9.72
N GLN A 266 17.62 -0.21 -8.43
CA GLN A 266 16.59 -0.69 -7.49
C GLN A 266 15.39 0.25 -7.43
N VAL A 267 15.47 1.48 -7.99
CA VAL A 267 14.49 2.55 -7.77
C VAL A 267 13.44 2.61 -8.87
N TYR A 268 12.19 2.58 -8.46
CA TYR A 268 11.03 2.96 -9.25
C TYR A 268 10.40 4.21 -8.64
N LEU A 269 10.04 5.18 -9.46
CA LEU A 269 9.43 6.42 -9.00
C LEU A 269 7.90 6.31 -9.00
N SER A 270 7.28 6.87 -7.97
CA SER A 270 5.86 6.76 -7.74
C SER A 270 5.30 8.04 -7.07
N THR A 271 4.00 8.10 -6.98
CA THR A 271 3.32 8.90 -5.96
C THR A 271 3.35 8.15 -4.62
N ASP A 272 3.28 8.86 -3.50
CA ASP A 272 3.24 8.21 -2.18
C ASP A 272 2.15 7.13 -2.12
N CYS A 273 0.96 7.47 -2.54
CA CYS A 273 -0.16 6.56 -2.57
C CYS A 273 -1.09 6.87 -3.77
N GLY A 274 -2.31 6.34 -3.79
CA GLY A 274 -3.29 6.58 -4.83
C GLY A 274 -3.76 8.04 -4.91
N LEU A 275 -3.93 8.55 -6.12
CA LEU A 275 -4.34 9.94 -6.41
C LEU A 275 -5.87 10.16 -6.32
N LYS A 276 -6.62 9.18 -5.84
CA LYS A 276 -8.09 9.17 -5.83
C LYS A 276 -8.72 10.38 -5.14
N ALA A 277 -8.12 10.88 -4.07
CA ALA A 277 -8.64 12.02 -3.32
C ALA A 277 -8.44 13.35 -4.03
N LEU A 278 -7.65 13.40 -5.10
CA LEU A 278 -7.34 14.61 -5.84
C LEU A 278 -8.27 14.82 -7.04
N PRO A 279 -8.58 16.07 -7.40
CA PRO A 279 -9.21 16.38 -8.67
C PRO A 279 -8.42 15.81 -9.85
N ARG A 280 -9.10 15.30 -10.87
CA ARG A 280 -8.47 14.64 -12.02
C ARG A 280 -7.37 15.48 -12.68
N PHE A 281 -7.59 16.79 -12.84
CA PHE A 281 -6.58 17.67 -13.44
C PHE A 281 -5.32 17.73 -12.60
N CYS A 282 -5.44 17.82 -11.27
CA CYS A 282 -4.31 17.86 -10.35
C CYS A 282 -3.53 16.54 -10.40
N ALA A 283 -4.22 15.41 -10.30
CA ALA A 283 -3.61 14.09 -10.43
C ALA A 283 -2.85 13.93 -11.75
N PHE A 284 -3.43 14.39 -12.86
CA PHE A 284 -2.82 14.31 -14.18
C PHE A 284 -1.55 15.17 -14.29
N GLU A 285 -1.58 16.42 -13.81
CA GLU A 285 -0.41 17.30 -13.85
C GLU A 285 0.72 16.82 -12.93
N LYS A 286 0.42 16.28 -11.75
CA LYS A 286 1.40 15.63 -10.88
C LYS A 286 2.11 14.46 -11.59
N LEU A 287 1.37 13.58 -12.26
CA LEU A 287 1.96 12.46 -13.01
C LEU A 287 2.81 12.94 -14.20
N LYS A 288 2.43 14.03 -14.87
CA LYS A 288 3.24 14.63 -15.91
C LYS A 288 4.55 15.18 -15.37
N ALA A 289 4.52 15.90 -14.25
CA ALA A 289 5.71 16.39 -13.58
C ALA A 289 6.63 15.24 -13.17
N LEU A 290 6.09 14.18 -12.58
CA LEU A 290 6.84 12.96 -12.25
C LEU A 290 7.55 12.37 -13.48
N SER A 291 6.86 12.26 -14.61
CA SER A 291 7.42 11.71 -15.85
C SER A 291 8.59 12.55 -16.35
N ARG A 292 8.43 13.89 -16.40
CA ARG A 292 9.51 14.80 -16.85
C ARG A 292 10.72 14.77 -15.93
N ALA A 293 10.50 14.78 -14.61
CA ALA A 293 11.59 14.67 -13.64
C ALA A 293 12.35 13.35 -13.77
N ALA A 294 11.62 12.24 -13.95
CA ALA A 294 12.21 10.92 -14.17
C ALA A 294 13.07 10.88 -15.45
N GLU A 295 12.63 11.50 -16.54
CA GLU A 295 13.39 11.60 -17.79
C GLU A 295 14.68 12.40 -17.61
N ARG A 296 14.62 13.52 -16.86
CA ARG A 296 15.80 14.35 -16.54
C ARG A 296 16.86 13.54 -15.78
N VAL A 297 16.47 12.90 -14.69
CA VAL A 297 17.41 12.13 -13.86
C VAL A 297 17.98 10.93 -14.63
N ARG A 298 17.18 10.24 -15.45
CA ARG A 298 17.71 9.17 -16.32
C ARG A 298 18.76 9.68 -17.30
N ALA A 299 18.58 10.88 -17.87
CA ALA A 299 19.57 11.48 -18.76
C ALA A 299 20.86 11.84 -18.00
N GLU A 300 20.78 12.32 -16.77
CA GLU A 300 21.94 12.62 -15.91
C GLU A 300 22.74 11.34 -15.60
N ILE A 301 22.07 10.26 -15.18
CA ILE A 301 22.70 8.96 -14.89
C ILE A 301 23.34 8.38 -16.16
N GLY A 302 22.66 8.40 -17.29
CA GLY A 302 23.17 7.89 -18.57
C GLY A 302 24.40 8.67 -19.08
N SER A 303 24.46 9.98 -18.86
CA SER A 303 25.61 10.80 -19.24
C SER A 303 26.82 10.56 -18.33
N SER A 304 26.60 10.29 -17.03
CA SER A 304 27.67 9.99 -16.08
C SER A 304 28.34 8.64 -16.38
N SER A 305 27.56 7.62 -16.79
CA SER A 305 28.09 6.31 -17.16
C SER A 305 28.92 6.33 -18.45
N THR A 306 28.55 7.16 -19.43
CA THR A 306 29.33 7.35 -20.69
C THR A 306 30.61 8.14 -20.45
N GLY A 307 30.61 9.10 -19.51
CA GLY A 307 31.82 9.86 -19.13
C GLY A 307 32.90 9.00 -18.46
N SER A 308 32.48 8.03 -17.63
CA SER A 308 33.42 7.11 -16.98
C SER A 308 34.14 6.16 -17.95
N LEU A 309 33.47 5.74 -19.04
CA LEU A 309 34.08 4.89 -20.07
C LEU A 309 35.03 5.68 -20.98
N ALA A 310 34.83 6.98 -21.16
CA ALA A 310 35.71 7.85 -21.95
C ALA A 310 36.98 8.26 -21.21
N GLN A 311 37.01 8.16 -19.87
CA GLN A 311 38.22 8.43 -19.06
C GLN A 311 39.08 7.16 -18.82
N ALA A 312 38.58 5.98 -19.15
CA ALA A 312 39.26 4.70 -18.99
C ALA A 312 39.88 4.19 -20.33
N ALA A 313 39.77 4.91 -21.41
CA ALA A 313 40.39 4.70 -22.72
C ALA A 313 41.45 5.72 -23.01
#